data_66654e316434a13059f9a42e7cff105a
#
_entry.id   66654e316434a13059f9a42e7cff105a
#
_cell.length_a   1.000
_cell.length_b   1.000
_cell.length_c   1.000
_cell.angle_alpha   90.00
_cell.angle_beta   90.00
_cell.angle_gamma   90.00
#
_symmetry.space_group_name_H-M   'P 1'
#
loop_
_entity.id
_entity.type
_entity.pdbx_description
1 polymer ?
#
loop_
_entity_poly.entity_id
_entity_poly.type
_entity_poly.pdbx_seq_one_letter_code
_entity_poly.pdbx_strand_id
1 'polypeptide(L)'
;MSTDEQFNQAARDWDLETLYIDLASAKGKRLTPMEKLHLRGLLCGYSPSEIAEKLGKNPKGVETDLCATLYRYVKSLLDKCDERIENWRNVAEWLDDAGYKCQPPSEVSLESLLPEKSVVNVNNIHIDNHQLVVVFSLKIPTSQATELSIPNFDLGNEGLKD
;
A
#
# COMPACT_ATOMS: atom_id res chain seq x y z
N MET A 1 -13.37 -15.97 -15.71
CA MET A 1 -12.63 -15.12 -14.76
C MET A 1 -13.63 -14.39 -13.89
N SER A 2 -13.51 -14.55 -12.60
CA SER A 2 -14.33 -13.76 -11.69
C SER A 2 -13.90 -12.29 -11.77
N THR A 3 -14.83 -11.39 -11.63
CA THR A 3 -14.59 -9.94 -11.65
C THR A 3 -13.56 -9.51 -10.58
N ASP A 4 -13.35 -10.35 -9.57
CA ASP A 4 -12.40 -10.10 -8.48
C ASP A 4 -10.93 -10.34 -8.88
N GLU A 5 -10.68 -11.05 -9.97
CA GLU A 5 -9.31 -11.28 -10.47
C GLU A 5 -8.80 -10.17 -11.38
N GLN A 6 -9.71 -9.33 -11.88
CA GLN A 6 -9.31 -8.22 -12.72
C GLN A 6 -8.65 -7.12 -11.87
N PHE A 7 -7.49 -6.69 -12.32
CA PHE A 7 -6.69 -5.65 -11.67
C PHE A 7 -6.15 -6.05 -10.27
N ASN A 8 -5.83 -7.34 -10.07
CA ASN A 8 -5.26 -7.82 -8.79
C ASN A 8 -3.93 -7.18 -8.42
N GLN A 9 -3.22 -6.63 -9.38
CA GLN A 9 -1.96 -5.92 -9.13
C GLN A 9 -2.17 -4.72 -8.19
N ALA A 10 -3.31 -4.05 -8.27
CA ALA A 10 -3.63 -2.96 -7.36
C ALA A 10 -3.61 -3.39 -5.89
N ALA A 11 -4.00 -4.62 -5.57
CA ALA A 11 -4.00 -5.14 -4.21
C ALA A 11 -2.60 -5.37 -3.64
N ARG A 12 -1.59 -5.48 -4.50
CA ARG A 12 -0.19 -5.62 -4.08
C ARG A 12 0.49 -4.29 -3.83
N ASP A 13 0.13 -3.30 -4.64
CA ASP A 13 0.81 -2.01 -4.67
C ASP A 13 0.10 -0.95 -3.82
N TRP A 14 -1.15 -1.20 -3.43
CA TRP A 14 -2.01 -0.23 -2.74
C TRP A 14 -2.71 -0.83 -1.53
N ASP A 15 -2.84 -0.05 -0.47
CA ASP A 15 -3.68 -0.37 0.69
C ASP A 15 -5.16 -0.15 0.34
N LEU A 16 -5.70 -1.10 -0.42
CA LEU A 16 -7.08 -1.03 -0.89
C LEU A 16 -8.10 -1.08 0.23
N GLU A 17 -7.80 -1.77 1.31
CA GLU A 17 -8.72 -1.93 2.43
C GLU A 17 -9.00 -0.59 3.11
N THR A 18 -7.94 0.12 3.50
CA THR A 18 -8.05 1.46 4.06
C THR A 18 -8.66 2.44 3.06
N LEU A 19 -8.22 2.40 1.82
CA LEU A 19 -8.71 3.29 0.76
C LEU A 19 -10.20 3.11 0.51
N TYR A 20 -10.72 1.87 0.52
CA TYR A 20 -12.16 1.62 0.36
C TYR A 20 -12.98 2.16 1.52
N ILE A 21 -12.47 2.07 2.74
CA ILE A 21 -13.14 2.60 3.94
C ILE A 21 -13.20 4.13 3.85
N ASP A 22 -12.09 4.76 3.53
CA ASP A 22 -11.99 6.21 3.48
C ASP A 22 -12.82 6.81 2.34
N LEU A 23 -12.79 6.20 1.15
CA LEU A 23 -13.65 6.61 0.03
C LEU A 23 -15.14 6.37 0.32
N ALA A 24 -15.47 5.28 1.01
CA ALA A 24 -16.85 5.02 1.45
C ALA A 24 -17.33 6.08 2.43
N SER A 25 -16.45 6.52 3.33
CA SER A 25 -16.71 7.63 4.25
C SER A 25 -16.95 8.94 3.50
N ALA A 26 -16.09 9.26 2.53
CA ALA A 26 -16.25 10.46 1.69
C ALA A 26 -17.51 10.44 0.85
N LYS A 27 -17.92 9.27 0.37
CA LYS A 27 -19.19 9.06 -0.36
C LYS A 27 -20.42 9.08 0.54
N GLY A 28 -20.28 8.69 1.81
CA GLY A 28 -21.38 8.47 2.75
C GLY A 28 -22.07 7.11 2.60
N LYS A 29 -21.52 6.21 1.79
CA LYS A 29 -22.00 4.83 1.54
C LYS A 29 -20.83 3.94 1.16
N ARG A 30 -21.04 2.63 1.28
CA ARG A 30 -20.07 1.65 0.74
C ARG A 30 -19.88 1.82 -0.76
N LEU A 31 -18.67 1.57 -1.22
CA LEU A 31 -18.37 1.51 -2.65
C LEU A 31 -19.08 0.30 -3.27
N THR A 32 -19.62 0.50 -4.44
CA THR A 32 -20.19 -0.59 -5.24
C THR A 32 -19.05 -1.48 -5.81
N PRO A 33 -19.33 -2.74 -6.14
CA PRO A 33 -18.33 -3.60 -6.79
C PRO A 33 -17.74 -2.96 -8.05
N MET A 34 -18.55 -2.24 -8.81
CA MET A 34 -18.09 -1.56 -10.03
C MET A 34 -17.16 -0.38 -9.73
N GLU A 35 -17.47 0.42 -8.72
CA GLU A 35 -16.59 1.51 -8.28
C GLU A 35 -15.23 0.99 -7.80
N LYS A 36 -15.23 -0.12 -7.07
CA LYS A 36 -13.99 -0.79 -6.64
C LYS A 36 -13.17 -1.27 -7.84
N LEU A 37 -13.84 -1.84 -8.83
CA LEU A 37 -13.19 -2.35 -10.03
C LEU A 37 -12.60 -1.23 -10.87
N HIS A 38 -13.34 -0.15 -11.07
CA HIS A 38 -12.83 1.04 -11.76
C HIS A 38 -11.63 1.66 -11.03
N LEU A 39 -11.69 1.75 -9.71
CA LEU A 39 -10.59 2.24 -8.89
C LEU A 39 -9.34 1.39 -9.06
N ARG A 40 -9.47 0.07 -8.94
CA ARG A 40 -8.33 -0.84 -9.16
C ARG A 40 -7.71 -0.67 -10.54
N GLY A 41 -8.55 -0.51 -11.56
CA GLY A 41 -8.08 -0.25 -12.92
C GLY A 41 -7.23 1.02 -13.03
N LEU A 42 -7.69 2.13 -12.45
CA LEU A 42 -6.93 3.38 -12.39
C LEU A 42 -5.61 3.23 -11.63
N LEU A 43 -5.63 2.53 -10.49
CA LEU A 43 -4.44 2.29 -9.67
C LEU A 43 -3.42 1.36 -10.33
N CYS A 44 -3.87 0.47 -11.22
CA CYS A 44 -2.98 -0.32 -12.09
C CYS A 44 -2.40 0.48 -13.25
N GLY A 45 -2.79 1.74 -13.42
CA GLY A 45 -2.30 2.61 -14.48
C GLY A 45 -3.06 2.51 -15.80
N TYR A 46 -4.26 1.94 -15.80
CA TYR A 46 -5.10 1.87 -16.98
C TYR A 46 -5.94 3.14 -17.15
N SER A 47 -6.02 3.62 -18.38
CA SER A 47 -6.92 4.71 -18.74
C SER A 47 -8.40 4.26 -18.69
N PRO A 48 -9.35 5.20 -18.59
CA PRO A 48 -10.78 4.84 -18.65
C PRO A 48 -11.17 4.01 -19.86
N SER A 49 -10.55 4.27 -21.01
CA SER A 49 -10.78 3.50 -22.25
C SER A 49 -10.26 2.06 -22.13
N GLU A 50 -9.08 1.87 -21.57
CA GLU A 50 -8.50 0.54 -21.36
C GLU A 50 -9.29 -0.25 -20.31
N ILE A 51 -9.76 0.42 -19.25
CA ILE A 51 -10.64 -0.19 -18.25
C ILE A 51 -11.93 -0.66 -18.92
N ALA A 52 -12.54 0.19 -19.76
CA ALA A 52 -13.76 -0.15 -20.49
C ALA A 52 -13.55 -1.35 -21.42
N GLU A 53 -12.44 -1.38 -22.15
CA GLU A 53 -12.09 -2.51 -23.02
C GLU A 53 -11.96 -3.81 -22.22
N LYS A 54 -11.23 -3.78 -21.11
CA LYS A 54 -11.05 -4.96 -20.25
C LYS A 54 -12.36 -5.45 -19.61
N LEU A 55 -13.27 -4.54 -19.36
CA LEU A 55 -14.58 -4.84 -18.76
C LEU A 55 -15.69 -5.11 -19.81
N GLY A 56 -15.37 -5.00 -21.10
CA GLY A 56 -16.37 -5.11 -22.17
C GLY A 56 -17.44 -4.03 -22.12
N LYS A 57 -17.06 -2.82 -21.72
CA LYS A 57 -17.96 -1.67 -21.55
C LYS A 57 -17.67 -0.56 -22.55
N ASN A 58 -18.61 0.39 -22.64
CA ASN A 58 -18.43 1.57 -23.47
C ASN A 58 -17.43 2.54 -22.78
N PRO A 59 -16.35 2.97 -23.48
CA PRO A 59 -15.36 3.89 -22.93
C PRO A 59 -15.93 5.20 -22.39
N LYS A 60 -16.85 5.81 -23.13
CA LYS A 60 -17.49 7.06 -22.73
C LYS A 60 -18.38 6.88 -21.49
N GLY A 61 -19.03 5.73 -21.35
CA GLY A 61 -19.80 5.37 -20.17
C GLY A 61 -18.93 5.25 -18.93
N VAL A 62 -17.79 4.56 -19.04
CA VAL A 62 -16.84 4.41 -17.92
C VAL A 62 -16.26 5.77 -17.51
N GLU A 63 -15.88 6.60 -18.46
CA GLU A 63 -15.37 7.96 -18.20
C GLU A 63 -16.41 8.80 -17.46
N THR A 64 -17.66 8.78 -17.92
CA THR A 64 -18.77 9.50 -17.28
C THR A 64 -19.00 9.00 -15.86
N ASP A 65 -18.99 7.69 -15.65
CA ASP A 65 -19.16 7.09 -14.32
C ASP A 65 -18.01 7.50 -13.38
N LEU A 66 -16.77 7.48 -13.84
CA LEU A 66 -15.61 7.90 -13.06
C LEU A 66 -15.71 9.36 -12.62
N CYS A 67 -16.11 10.25 -13.54
CA CYS A 67 -16.30 11.67 -13.24
C CYS A 67 -17.42 11.89 -12.21
N ALA A 68 -18.51 11.13 -12.31
CA ALA A 68 -19.67 11.25 -11.42
C ALA A 68 -19.44 10.61 -10.05
N THR A 69 -18.50 9.70 -9.92
CA THR A 69 -18.28 8.89 -8.72
C THR A 69 -16.89 9.05 -8.13
N LEU A 70 -15.93 8.24 -8.56
CA LEU A 70 -14.60 8.13 -7.95
C LEU A 70 -13.84 9.47 -7.93
N TYR A 71 -13.88 10.24 -8.99
CA TYR A 71 -13.19 11.53 -9.01
C TYR A 71 -13.74 12.48 -7.95
N ARG A 72 -15.04 12.47 -7.74
CA ARG A 72 -15.67 13.27 -6.68
C ARG A 72 -15.30 12.77 -5.29
N TYR A 73 -15.28 11.44 -5.10
CA TYR A 73 -14.94 10.86 -3.79
C TYR A 73 -13.47 11.10 -3.44
N VAL A 74 -12.56 10.94 -4.37
CA VAL A 74 -11.13 11.22 -4.18
C VAL A 74 -10.90 12.71 -3.86
N LYS A 75 -11.53 13.60 -4.59
CA LYS A 75 -11.46 15.05 -4.31
C LYS A 75 -11.98 15.37 -2.92
N SER A 76 -13.11 14.79 -2.52
CA SER A 76 -13.67 14.99 -1.19
C SER A 76 -12.78 14.40 -0.08
N LEU A 77 -12.20 13.22 -0.31
CA LEU A 77 -11.29 12.56 0.64
C LEU A 77 -10.04 13.39 0.90
N LEU A 78 -9.48 13.96 -0.16
CA LEU A 78 -8.20 14.69 -0.10
C LEU A 78 -8.34 16.20 0.08
N ASP A 79 -9.57 16.68 0.33
CA ASP A 79 -9.89 18.10 0.45
C ASP A 79 -9.46 18.95 -0.77
N LYS A 80 -9.60 18.36 -1.94
CA LYS A 80 -9.24 18.95 -3.24
C LYS A 80 -10.48 19.31 -4.09
N CYS A 81 -11.57 19.67 -3.44
CA CYS A 81 -12.85 19.95 -4.13
C CYS A 81 -12.73 21.06 -5.18
N ASP A 82 -11.85 22.01 -4.95
CA ASP A 82 -11.62 23.14 -5.88
C ASP A 82 -10.61 22.81 -7.00
N GLU A 83 -9.86 21.72 -6.85
CA GLU A 83 -8.91 21.28 -7.85
C GLU A 83 -9.61 20.52 -8.99
N ARG A 84 -9.12 20.68 -10.20
CA ARG A 84 -9.61 19.98 -11.37
C ARG A 84 -8.78 18.74 -11.65
N ILE A 85 -9.44 17.61 -11.86
CA ILE A 85 -8.77 16.41 -12.37
C ILE A 85 -8.64 16.60 -13.88
N GLU A 86 -7.46 16.99 -14.33
CA GLU A 86 -7.17 17.19 -15.74
C GLU A 86 -6.90 15.88 -16.47
N ASN A 87 -6.37 14.91 -15.72
CA ASN A 87 -6.02 13.61 -16.26
C ASN A 87 -6.36 12.53 -15.21
N TRP A 88 -6.82 11.40 -15.68
CA TRP A 88 -7.11 10.23 -14.83
C TRP A 88 -5.91 9.78 -13.98
N ARG A 89 -4.67 10.04 -14.43
CA ARG A 89 -3.44 9.75 -13.68
C ARG A 89 -3.34 10.55 -12.38
N ASN A 90 -3.92 11.74 -12.33
CA ASN A 90 -3.91 12.56 -11.13
C ASN A 90 -4.55 11.84 -9.94
N VAL A 91 -5.52 10.97 -10.17
CA VAL A 91 -6.15 10.17 -9.10
C VAL A 91 -5.12 9.29 -8.40
N ALA A 92 -4.34 8.55 -9.17
CA ALA A 92 -3.29 7.68 -8.61
C ALA A 92 -2.17 8.49 -7.95
N GLU A 93 -1.75 9.59 -8.56
CA GLU A 93 -0.73 10.49 -8.01
C GLU A 93 -1.17 11.08 -6.66
N TRP A 94 -2.37 11.60 -6.58
CA TRP A 94 -2.90 12.18 -5.34
C TRP A 94 -3.07 11.15 -4.22
N LEU A 95 -3.47 9.93 -4.57
CA LEU A 95 -3.58 8.84 -3.59
C LEU A 95 -2.22 8.31 -3.16
N ASP A 96 -1.22 8.32 -4.03
CA ASP A 96 0.18 8.01 -3.70
C ASP A 96 0.73 9.06 -2.71
N ASP A 97 0.56 10.34 -3.03
CA ASP A 97 0.96 11.45 -2.15
C ASP A 97 0.27 11.39 -0.78
N ALA A 98 -0.95 10.90 -0.74
CA ALA A 98 -1.71 10.71 0.50
C ALA A 98 -1.28 9.47 1.32
N GLY A 99 -0.39 8.64 0.77
CA GLY A 99 0.18 7.50 1.47
C GLY A 99 -0.59 6.18 1.32
N TYR A 100 -1.53 6.07 0.39
CA TYR A 100 -2.27 4.82 0.15
C TYR A 100 -1.49 3.80 -0.68
N LYS A 101 -0.43 4.21 -1.34
CA LYS A 101 0.44 3.27 -2.05
C LYS A 101 1.33 2.56 -1.05
N CYS A 102 1.29 1.23 -1.07
CA CYS A 102 2.23 0.43 -0.32
C CYS A 102 3.62 0.66 -0.91
N GLN A 103 4.45 1.35 -0.17
CA GLN A 103 5.85 1.36 -0.54
C GLN A 103 6.34 -0.09 -0.41
N PRO A 104 6.99 -0.65 -1.42
CA PRO A 104 7.74 -1.86 -1.18
C PRO A 104 8.58 -1.60 0.05
N PRO A 105 8.72 -2.56 0.97
CA PRO A 105 9.64 -2.38 2.07
C PRO A 105 10.91 -1.85 1.41
N SER A 106 11.21 -0.60 1.68
CA SER A 106 12.46 -0.03 1.22
C SER A 106 13.47 -1.09 1.62
N GLU A 107 14.15 -1.66 0.63
CA GLU A 107 15.34 -2.41 0.92
C GLU A 107 16.24 -1.42 1.64
N VAL A 108 15.97 -1.28 2.91
CA VAL A 108 16.97 -0.70 3.79
C VAL A 108 18.06 -1.71 3.69
N SER A 109 19.01 -1.44 2.82
CA SER A 109 20.20 -2.23 2.74
C SER A 109 20.74 -2.26 4.16
N LEU A 110 20.61 -3.40 4.83
CA LEU A 110 21.17 -3.59 6.16
C LEU A 110 22.65 -3.20 6.17
N GLU A 111 23.29 -3.27 5.01
CA GLU A 111 24.63 -2.79 4.76
C GLU A 111 24.83 -1.30 5.02
N SER A 112 23.82 -0.46 4.78
CA SER A 112 23.92 0.99 5.04
C SER A 112 23.70 1.36 6.51
N LEU A 113 23.06 0.49 7.29
CA LEU A 113 22.78 0.71 8.72
C LEU A 113 23.79 0.05 9.64
N LEU A 114 24.55 -0.92 9.16
CA LEU A 114 25.48 -1.70 9.95
C LEU A 114 26.91 -1.22 9.72
N PRO A 115 27.76 -1.23 10.78
CA PRO A 115 29.19 -0.98 10.63
C PRO A 115 29.84 -1.96 9.66
N GLU A 116 30.90 -1.53 9.00
CA GLU A 116 31.70 -2.42 8.17
C GLU A 116 32.09 -3.69 8.93
N LYS A 117 32.07 -4.82 8.27
CA LYS A 117 32.40 -6.16 8.82
C LYS A 117 31.32 -6.75 9.75
N SER A 118 30.10 -6.21 9.76
CA SER A 118 29.01 -6.88 10.44
C SER A 118 28.59 -8.14 9.69
N VAL A 119 28.27 -9.18 10.44
CA VAL A 119 27.82 -10.46 9.87
C VAL A 119 26.41 -10.78 10.39
N VAL A 120 25.50 -11.00 9.46
CA VAL A 120 24.14 -11.44 9.75
C VAL A 120 24.02 -12.91 9.40
N ASN A 121 23.69 -13.72 10.40
CA ASN A 121 23.42 -15.14 10.20
C ASN A 121 21.95 -15.44 10.48
N VAL A 122 21.26 -16.01 9.50
CA VAL A 122 19.91 -16.50 9.71
C VAL A 122 19.98 -17.86 10.37
N ASN A 123 19.51 -17.95 11.61
CA ASN A 123 19.59 -19.16 12.42
C ASN A 123 18.41 -20.09 12.23
N ASN A 124 17.24 -19.53 12.07
CA ASN A 124 16.02 -20.30 11.90
C ASN A 124 14.96 -19.53 11.15
N ILE A 125 14.21 -20.23 10.33
CA ILE A 125 13.02 -19.73 9.66
C ILE A 125 11.92 -20.75 9.87
N HIS A 126 10.82 -20.36 10.47
CA HIS A 126 9.65 -21.23 10.65
C HIS A 126 8.35 -20.44 10.56
N ILE A 127 7.27 -21.15 10.34
CA ILE A 127 5.92 -20.57 10.30
C ILE A 127 5.23 -20.93 11.61
N ASP A 128 4.78 -19.93 12.31
CA ASP A 128 3.99 -20.08 13.52
C ASP A 128 2.74 -19.21 13.43
N ASN A 129 1.58 -19.79 13.73
CA ASN A 129 0.29 -19.08 13.70
C ASN A 129 0.06 -18.21 12.45
N HIS A 130 0.38 -18.72 11.26
CA HIS A 130 0.29 -18.00 9.99
C HIS A 130 1.24 -16.80 9.86
N GLN A 131 2.24 -16.73 10.73
CA GLN A 131 3.30 -15.73 10.67
C GLN A 131 4.63 -16.37 10.33
N LEU A 132 5.39 -15.71 9.47
CA LEU A 132 6.77 -16.10 9.19
C LEU A 132 7.68 -15.54 10.29
N VAL A 133 8.27 -16.43 11.06
CA VAL A 133 9.23 -16.05 12.10
C VAL A 133 10.64 -16.32 11.60
N VAL A 134 11.46 -15.28 11.60
CA VAL A 134 12.87 -15.37 11.22
C VAL A 134 13.72 -15.02 12.43
N VAL A 135 14.55 -15.96 12.85
CA VAL A 135 15.52 -15.75 13.93
C VAL A 135 16.90 -15.57 13.32
N PHE A 136 17.51 -14.45 13.59
CA PHE A 136 18.84 -14.15 13.11
C PHE A 136 19.77 -13.67 14.22
N SER A 137 21.05 -13.89 14.08
CA SER A 137 22.08 -13.32 14.95
C SER A 137 22.89 -12.29 14.17
N LEU A 138 23.16 -11.19 14.84
CA LEU A 138 23.92 -10.08 14.31
C LEU A 138 25.24 -9.99 15.10
N LYS A 139 26.36 -10.06 14.39
CA LYS A 139 27.68 -9.85 14.96
C LYS A 139 28.22 -8.50 14.49
N ILE A 140 28.42 -7.61 15.43
CA ILE A 140 28.95 -6.26 15.18
C ILE A 140 30.35 -6.20 15.78
N PRO A 141 31.37 -5.73 15.04
CA PRO A 141 32.70 -5.56 15.60
C PRO A 141 32.68 -4.48 16.68
N THR A 142 33.19 -4.83 17.88
CA THR A 142 33.09 -4.01 19.08
C THR A 142 34.10 -2.87 19.16
N SER A 143 35.09 -2.81 18.31
CA SER A 143 36.13 -1.78 18.34
C SER A 143 35.66 -0.37 18.03
N GLN A 144 34.42 -0.20 17.58
CA GLN A 144 33.80 1.09 17.29
C GLN A 144 32.40 1.26 17.92
N ALA A 145 31.98 0.35 18.75
CA ALA A 145 30.63 0.29 19.29
C ALA A 145 30.50 0.98 20.64
N THR A 146 31.07 2.15 20.80
CA THR A 146 30.99 2.90 22.06
C THR A 146 29.60 3.50 22.33
N GLU A 147 28.72 3.55 21.34
CA GLU A 147 27.37 4.08 21.52
C GLU A 147 26.33 3.42 20.60
N LEU A 148 26.12 2.13 20.77
CA LEU A 148 24.90 1.52 20.27
C LEU A 148 23.78 1.76 21.28
N SER A 149 23.10 2.90 21.19
CA SER A 149 21.79 3.01 21.79
C SER A 149 20.85 2.16 20.94
N ILE A 150 20.69 0.91 21.36
CA ILE A 150 19.58 0.11 20.84
C ILE A 150 18.32 0.85 21.27
N PRO A 151 17.49 1.35 20.31
CA PRO A 151 16.19 1.83 20.72
C PRO A 151 15.53 0.70 21.48
N ASN A 152 15.07 0.96 22.68
CA ASN A 152 14.30 0.02 23.43
C ASN A 152 13.12 -0.41 22.57
N PHE A 153 13.31 -1.50 21.84
CA PHE A 153 12.17 -2.29 21.44
C PHE A 153 11.62 -2.88 22.73
N ASP A 154 10.65 -2.19 23.29
CA ASP A 154 9.84 -2.78 24.33
C ASP A 154 9.10 -3.94 23.67
N LEU A 155 9.70 -5.09 23.75
CA LEU A 155 9.14 -6.34 23.24
C LEU A 155 7.99 -6.82 24.11
N GLY A 156 7.44 -5.94 24.95
CA GLY A 156 6.26 -6.29 25.76
C GLY A 156 6.45 -7.59 26.55
N ASN A 157 7.67 -7.91 26.90
CA ASN A 157 7.97 -9.14 27.62
C ASN A 157 7.75 -8.92 29.10
N GLU A 158 6.53 -8.60 29.45
CA GLU A 158 6.09 -8.51 30.83
C GLU A 158 5.91 -9.87 31.49
N GLY A 159 6.19 -10.94 30.77
CA GLY A 159 6.01 -12.30 31.22
C GLY A 159 7.16 -12.92 32.03
N LEU A 160 8.26 -12.24 32.19
CA LEU A 160 9.45 -12.76 32.89
C LEU A 160 9.73 -12.01 34.18
N LYS A 161 8.71 -11.84 35.00
CA LYS A 161 8.90 -11.50 36.39
C LYS A 161 8.98 -12.77 37.22
N ASP A 162 10.14 -13.08 37.63
CA ASP A 162 10.36 -13.86 38.82
C ASP A 162 10.83 -13.00 39.95
#